data_0a2c1b58264b9038bbefa7ddfa0325aa
#
_entry.id   0a2c1b58264b9038bbefa7ddfa0325aa
#
_cell.length_a   1.000
_cell.length_b   1.000
_cell.length_c   1.000
_cell.angle_alpha   90.00
_cell.angle_beta   90.00
_cell.angle_gamma   90.00
#
_symmetry.space_group_name_H-M   'P 1'
#
loop_
_entity.id
_entity.type
_entity.pdbx_description
1 polymer ?
#
loop_
_entity_poly.entity_id
_entity_poly.type
_entity_poly.pdbx_seq_one_letter_code
_entity_poly.pdbx_strand_id
1 'polypeptide(L)'
;MTNEKESVPTVSSSAWLALAIISSLALVTMYGETMVLPAIPNFIKDFGVSYNTASWILSSYLIAGAVMTPIAGKLSDVYGKKKILLIVMMIYSAGILGGGFANSFDTMIFARIAQGVGISMFPIAFGIVRDIFPIKKLAIAQGIFTSTFFGGSVVGLIVGARIISSYGWHATFFSVFPIAIILAVVMAKLIKIPQSEDPGQYHGIDIKGAISLSVTVILFLMGVSYIEEIAQGNMNSLAFFAGSAASLLVFTLVEKRTPHPLIDFKVLANKILLPTNVVLMIVGV
;
A
#
# COMPACT_ATOMS: atom_id res chain seq x y z
N MET A 1 42.80 7.81 28.82
CA MET A 1 41.95 7.27 27.78
C MET A 1 40.80 6.51 28.45
N THR A 2 39.72 7.21 28.76
CA THR A 2 38.51 6.64 29.36
C THR A 2 37.70 5.99 28.28
N ASN A 3 37.59 4.68 28.31
CA ASN A 3 36.70 3.87 27.46
C ASN A 3 35.25 4.20 27.88
N GLU A 4 34.64 5.24 27.34
CA GLU A 4 33.20 5.37 27.33
C GLU A 4 32.66 4.24 26.43
N LYS A 5 32.25 3.15 27.05
CA LYS A 5 31.38 2.16 26.41
C LYS A 5 30.10 2.94 26.06
N GLU A 6 29.97 3.38 24.79
CA GLU A 6 28.71 3.90 24.27
C GLU A 6 27.60 2.88 24.61
N SER A 7 26.79 3.20 25.60
CA SER A 7 25.64 2.40 25.97
C SER A 7 24.70 2.32 24.77
N VAL A 8 24.52 1.14 24.22
CA VAL A 8 23.54 0.90 23.14
C VAL A 8 22.17 1.29 23.71
N PRO A 9 21.48 2.28 23.13
CA PRO A 9 20.19 2.71 23.68
C PRO A 9 19.22 1.52 23.72
N THR A 10 18.69 1.25 24.91
CA THR A 10 17.69 0.20 25.12
C THR A 10 16.38 0.63 24.46
N VAL A 11 15.88 -0.19 23.55
CA VAL A 11 14.55 0.01 22.94
C VAL A 11 13.47 -0.41 23.94
N SER A 12 12.46 0.42 24.14
CA SER A 12 11.36 0.11 25.04
C SER A 12 10.57 -1.13 24.59
N SER A 13 10.06 -1.91 25.52
CA SER A 13 9.20 -3.06 25.21
C SER A 13 7.94 -2.63 24.41
N SER A 14 7.45 -1.42 24.63
CA SER A 14 6.33 -0.86 23.87
C SER A 14 6.65 -0.62 22.40
N ALA A 15 7.90 -0.26 22.06
CA ALA A 15 8.32 -0.10 20.67
C ALA A 15 8.38 -1.46 19.93
N TRP A 16 8.89 -2.50 20.59
CA TRP A 16 8.87 -3.86 20.04
C TRP A 16 7.45 -4.41 19.86
N LEU A 17 6.57 -4.15 20.83
CA LEU A 17 5.15 -4.51 20.71
C LEU A 17 4.49 -3.79 19.52
N ALA A 18 4.75 -2.49 19.37
CA ALA A 18 4.24 -1.72 18.24
C ALA A 18 4.76 -2.26 16.91
N LEU A 19 6.05 -2.60 16.80
CA LEU A 19 6.63 -3.23 15.61
C LEU A 19 5.93 -4.57 15.30
N ALA A 20 5.73 -5.42 16.31
CA ALA A 20 5.06 -6.71 16.13
C ALA A 20 3.63 -6.54 15.60
N ILE A 21 2.84 -5.61 16.13
CA ILE A 21 1.47 -5.34 15.69
C ILE A 21 1.46 -4.81 14.25
N ILE A 22 2.31 -3.83 13.94
CA ILE A 22 2.40 -3.23 12.60
C ILE A 22 2.88 -4.27 11.57
N SER A 23 3.85 -5.10 11.94
CA SER A 23 4.33 -6.20 11.09
C SER A 23 3.25 -7.24 10.85
N SER A 24 2.41 -7.55 11.86
CA SER A 24 1.27 -8.45 11.70
C SER A 24 0.21 -7.86 10.76
N LEU A 25 -0.04 -6.55 10.82
CA LEU A 25 -0.91 -5.87 9.85
C LEU A 25 -0.36 -5.95 8.42
N ALA A 26 0.96 -5.74 8.26
CA ALA A 26 1.62 -5.87 6.96
C ALA A 26 1.51 -7.30 6.41
N LEU A 27 1.72 -8.31 7.25
CA LEU A 27 1.56 -9.72 6.89
C LEU A 27 0.14 -9.99 6.38
N VAL A 28 -0.89 -9.54 7.11
CA VAL A 28 -2.30 -9.74 6.74
C VAL A 28 -2.65 -9.00 5.45
N THR A 29 -2.12 -7.80 5.24
CA THR A 29 -2.35 -7.03 4.01
C THR A 29 -1.74 -7.75 2.80
N MET A 30 -0.51 -8.26 2.91
CA MET A 30 0.15 -9.00 1.84
C MET A 30 -0.45 -10.39 1.61
N TYR A 31 -0.90 -11.05 2.70
CA TYR A 31 -1.69 -12.27 2.59
C TYR A 31 -2.95 -12.01 1.76
N GLY A 32 -3.72 -10.95 2.07
CA GLY A 32 -4.94 -10.58 1.36
C GLY A 32 -4.73 -10.21 -0.11
N GLU A 33 -3.53 -9.75 -0.48
CA GLU A 33 -3.14 -9.53 -1.86
C GLU A 33 -2.94 -10.84 -2.61
N THR A 34 -2.08 -11.71 -2.09
CA THR A 34 -1.59 -12.88 -2.81
C THR A 34 -2.53 -14.09 -2.75
N MET A 35 -3.42 -14.17 -1.74
CA MET A 35 -4.41 -15.25 -1.62
C MET A 35 -5.37 -15.32 -2.83
N VAL A 36 -5.51 -14.23 -3.57
CA VAL A 36 -6.43 -14.14 -4.72
C VAL A 36 -5.83 -14.75 -5.99
N LEU A 37 -4.49 -14.82 -6.09
CA LEU A 37 -3.81 -15.36 -7.28
C LEU A 37 -4.28 -16.79 -7.65
N PRO A 38 -4.34 -17.74 -6.72
CA PRO A 38 -4.82 -19.09 -7.04
C PRO A 38 -6.34 -19.16 -7.34
N ALA A 39 -7.10 -18.09 -7.05
CA ALA A 39 -8.55 -18.03 -7.30
C ALA A 39 -8.92 -17.56 -8.73
N ILE A 40 -7.96 -17.06 -9.53
CA ILE A 40 -8.24 -16.55 -10.88
C ILE A 40 -9.05 -17.52 -11.74
N PRO A 41 -8.74 -18.83 -11.83
CA PRO A 41 -9.56 -19.77 -12.59
C PRO A 41 -11.01 -19.87 -12.09
N ASN A 42 -11.22 -19.74 -10.78
CA ASN A 42 -12.56 -19.74 -10.19
C ASN A 42 -13.33 -18.48 -10.58
N PHE A 43 -12.71 -17.31 -10.56
CA PHE A 43 -13.33 -16.05 -10.97
C PHE A 43 -13.76 -16.06 -12.44
N ILE A 44 -12.92 -16.61 -13.34
CA ILE A 44 -13.25 -16.76 -14.75
C ILE A 44 -14.53 -17.61 -14.88
N LYS A 45 -14.61 -18.74 -14.15
CA LYS A 45 -15.75 -19.64 -14.20
C LYS A 45 -16.99 -19.03 -13.57
N ASP A 46 -16.86 -18.48 -12.36
CA ASP A 46 -18.02 -18.06 -11.54
C ASP A 46 -18.61 -16.74 -12.05
N PHE A 47 -17.79 -15.83 -12.56
CA PHE A 47 -18.26 -14.56 -13.13
C PHE A 47 -18.47 -14.62 -14.65
N GLY A 48 -18.10 -15.70 -15.33
CA GLY A 48 -18.27 -15.85 -16.78
C GLY A 48 -17.46 -14.87 -17.61
N VAL A 49 -16.27 -14.48 -17.13
CA VAL A 49 -15.40 -13.46 -17.75
C VAL A 49 -14.18 -14.08 -18.40
N SER A 50 -13.54 -13.34 -19.33
CA SER A 50 -12.27 -13.77 -19.93
C SER A 50 -11.11 -13.68 -18.94
N TYR A 51 -9.97 -14.33 -19.27
CA TYR A 51 -8.74 -14.21 -18.47
C TYR A 51 -8.28 -12.74 -18.36
N ASN A 52 -8.28 -11.99 -19.45
CA ASN A 52 -7.90 -10.58 -19.48
C ASN A 52 -8.81 -9.73 -18.58
N THR A 53 -10.12 -10.03 -18.57
CA THR A 53 -11.07 -9.36 -17.68
C THR A 53 -10.80 -9.73 -16.22
N ALA A 54 -10.56 -11.01 -15.92
CA ALA A 54 -10.29 -11.49 -14.57
C ALA A 54 -8.99 -10.90 -13.99
N SER A 55 -7.98 -10.60 -14.82
CA SER A 55 -6.73 -9.96 -14.38
C SER A 55 -6.95 -8.57 -13.77
N TRP A 56 -8.04 -7.89 -14.12
CA TRP A 56 -8.41 -6.61 -13.51
C TRP A 56 -8.70 -6.73 -12.00
N ILE A 57 -9.05 -7.92 -11.51
CA ILE A 57 -9.19 -8.17 -10.06
C ILE A 57 -7.85 -7.93 -9.33
N LEU A 58 -6.72 -8.24 -9.97
CA LEU A 58 -5.40 -7.97 -9.43
C LEU A 58 -4.98 -6.52 -9.68
N SER A 59 -5.14 -6.06 -10.94
CA SER A 59 -4.71 -4.72 -11.35
C SER A 59 -5.45 -3.62 -10.58
N SER A 60 -6.76 -3.74 -10.36
CA SER A 60 -7.55 -2.74 -9.60
C SER A 60 -7.05 -2.55 -8.17
N TYR A 61 -6.63 -3.62 -7.51
CA TYR A 61 -6.01 -3.57 -6.19
C TYR A 61 -4.70 -2.78 -6.21
N LEU A 62 -3.80 -3.10 -7.16
CA LEU A 62 -2.49 -2.44 -7.28
C LEU A 62 -2.64 -0.96 -7.67
N ILE A 63 -3.54 -0.66 -8.61
CA ILE A 63 -3.85 0.72 -9.02
C ILE A 63 -4.34 1.55 -7.83
N ALA A 64 -5.32 1.03 -7.08
CA ALA A 64 -5.84 1.70 -5.89
C ALA A 64 -4.74 1.94 -4.84
N GLY A 65 -3.88 0.95 -4.62
CA GLY A 65 -2.74 1.06 -3.72
C GLY A 65 -1.72 2.11 -4.16
N ALA A 66 -1.36 2.11 -5.44
CA ALA A 66 -0.41 3.07 -5.99
C ALA A 66 -0.91 4.52 -5.88
N VAL A 67 -2.22 4.73 -6.14
CA VAL A 67 -2.88 6.03 -5.99
C VAL A 67 -2.93 6.47 -4.53
N MET A 68 -3.32 5.57 -3.63
CA MET A 68 -3.55 5.92 -2.21
C MET A 68 -2.27 6.06 -1.41
N THR A 69 -1.16 5.45 -1.82
CA THR A 69 0.12 5.47 -1.10
C THR A 69 0.64 6.89 -0.83
N PRO A 70 0.82 7.78 -1.80
CA PRO A 70 1.28 9.15 -1.53
C PRO A 70 0.22 9.98 -0.80
N ILE A 71 -1.07 9.77 -1.10
CA ILE A 71 -2.18 10.48 -0.47
C ILE A 71 -2.25 10.15 1.03
N ALA A 72 -2.29 8.88 1.37
CA ALA A 72 -2.37 8.43 2.76
C ALA A 72 -1.08 8.75 3.53
N GLY A 73 0.08 8.71 2.87
CA GLY A 73 1.33 9.19 3.44
C GLY A 73 1.21 10.65 3.91
N LYS A 74 0.81 11.55 3.01
CA LYS A 74 0.60 12.98 3.33
C LYS A 74 -0.48 13.19 4.38
N LEU A 75 -1.61 12.48 4.27
CA LEU A 75 -2.67 12.52 5.29
C LEU A 75 -2.15 12.11 6.67
N SER A 76 -1.28 11.11 6.72
CA SER A 76 -0.70 10.62 7.97
C SER A 76 0.22 11.63 8.63
N ASP A 77 0.94 12.43 7.84
CA ASP A 77 1.79 13.52 8.35
C ASP A 77 0.95 14.67 8.91
N VAL A 78 -0.20 14.97 8.26
CA VAL A 78 -1.10 16.08 8.67
C VAL A 78 -2.00 15.67 9.85
N TYR A 79 -2.65 14.52 9.78
CA TYR A 79 -3.70 14.11 10.74
C TYR A 79 -3.23 13.09 11.77
N GLY A 80 -1.97 12.68 11.71
CA GLY A 80 -1.36 11.71 12.61
C GLY A 80 -1.37 10.28 12.06
N LYS A 81 -0.21 9.64 12.12
CA LYS A 81 0.06 8.32 11.53
C LYS A 81 -0.87 7.23 12.05
N LYS A 82 -1.09 7.17 13.36
CA LYS A 82 -1.99 6.16 13.97
C LYS A 82 -3.43 6.28 13.45
N LYS A 83 -3.96 7.49 13.39
CA LYS A 83 -5.34 7.76 12.96
C LYS A 83 -5.55 7.33 11.50
N ILE A 84 -4.65 7.76 10.62
CA ILE A 84 -4.76 7.42 9.19
C ILE A 84 -4.54 5.93 8.95
N LEU A 85 -3.58 5.31 9.65
CA LEU A 85 -3.38 3.86 9.56
C LEU A 85 -4.64 3.08 9.96
N LEU A 86 -5.34 3.50 11.03
CA LEU A 86 -6.60 2.89 11.43
C LEU A 86 -7.69 3.05 10.36
N ILE A 87 -7.83 4.24 9.77
CA ILE A 87 -8.79 4.49 8.69
C ILE A 87 -8.47 3.59 7.47
N VAL A 88 -7.21 3.53 7.08
CA VAL A 88 -6.74 2.65 5.99
C VAL A 88 -7.10 1.19 6.26
N MET A 89 -6.84 0.70 7.47
CA MET A 89 -7.15 -0.69 7.85
C MET A 89 -8.65 -0.96 7.93
N MET A 90 -9.46 0.02 8.31
CA MET A 90 -10.93 -0.12 8.28
C MET A 90 -11.46 -0.21 6.84
N ILE A 91 -10.97 0.63 5.92
CA ILE A 91 -11.34 0.56 4.50
C ILE A 91 -10.89 -0.77 3.90
N TYR A 92 -9.65 -1.21 4.18
CA TYR A 92 -9.13 -2.50 3.78
C TYR A 92 -10.02 -3.65 4.27
N SER A 93 -10.39 -3.64 5.56
CA SER A 93 -11.23 -4.67 6.16
C SER A 93 -12.64 -4.71 5.55
N ALA A 94 -13.22 -3.52 5.27
CA ALA A 94 -14.50 -3.42 4.55
C ALA A 94 -14.38 -4.01 3.13
N GLY A 95 -13.28 -3.74 2.43
CA GLY A 95 -12.99 -4.35 1.13
C GLY A 95 -12.82 -5.86 1.20
N ILE A 96 -12.14 -6.39 2.23
CA ILE A 96 -12.03 -7.85 2.47
C ILE A 96 -13.43 -8.45 2.65
N LEU A 97 -14.25 -7.86 3.50
CA LEU A 97 -15.62 -8.34 3.73
C LEU A 97 -16.47 -8.29 2.46
N GLY A 98 -16.37 -7.16 1.71
CA GLY A 98 -17.04 -7.02 0.42
C GLY A 98 -16.62 -8.07 -0.60
N GLY A 99 -15.32 -8.43 -0.65
CA GLY A 99 -14.81 -9.49 -1.51
C GLY A 99 -15.37 -10.87 -1.14
N GLY A 100 -15.53 -11.14 0.17
CA GLY A 100 -16.15 -12.38 0.64
C GLY A 100 -17.63 -12.53 0.24
N PHE A 101 -18.34 -11.43 0.04
CA PHE A 101 -19.75 -11.42 -0.40
C PHE A 101 -19.92 -11.09 -1.89
N ALA A 102 -18.84 -10.99 -2.67
CA ALA A 102 -18.94 -10.61 -4.07
C ALA A 102 -19.62 -11.71 -4.90
N ASN A 103 -20.72 -11.35 -5.58
CA ASN A 103 -21.51 -12.26 -6.44
C ASN A 103 -21.39 -11.88 -7.93
N SER A 104 -20.64 -10.83 -8.26
CA SER A 104 -20.40 -10.38 -9.62
C SER A 104 -18.99 -9.84 -9.77
N PHE A 105 -18.51 -9.79 -11.02
CA PHE A 105 -17.21 -9.20 -11.33
C PHE A 105 -17.11 -7.74 -10.82
N ASP A 106 -18.14 -6.93 -11.04
CA ASP A 106 -18.13 -5.51 -10.64
C ASP A 106 -18.03 -5.35 -9.11
N THR A 107 -18.79 -6.15 -8.35
CA THR A 107 -18.71 -6.11 -6.88
C THR A 107 -17.35 -6.56 -6.38
N MET A 108 -16.72 -7.52 -7.04
CA MET A 108 -15.35 -7.93 -6.75
C MET A 108 -14.36 -6.80 -7.04
N ILE A 109 -14.48 -6.09 -8.16
CA ILE A 109 -13.60 -4.96 -8.49
C ILE A 109 -13.70 -3.85 -7.43
N PHE A 110 -14.91 -3.46 -7.02
CA PHE A 110 -15.08 -2.46 -5.95
C PHE A 110 -14.46 -2.92 -4.63
N ALA A 111 -14.65 -4.19 -4.27
CA ALA A 111 -14.00 -4.77 -3.09
C ALA A 111 -12.47 -4.72 -3.19
N ARG A 112 -11.90 -5.03 -4.36
CA ARG A 112 -10.45 -4.99 -4.61
C ARG A 112 -9.89 -3.58 -4.57
N ILE A 113 -10.61 -2.59 -5.09
CA ILE A 113 -10.24 -1.17 -4.97
C ILE A 113 -10.18 -0.77 -3.49
N ALA A 114 -11.19 -1.10 -2.70
CA ALA A 114 -11.20 -0.82 -1.27
C ALA A 114 -10.05 -1.53 -0.52
N GLN A 115 -9.77 -2.80 -0.85
CA GLN A 115 -8.62 -3.52 -0.31
C GLN A 115 -7.29 -2.90 -0.72
N GLY A 116 -7.17 -2.40 -1.96
CA GLY A 116 -5.96 -1.76 -2.47
C GLY A 116 -5.53 -0.55 -1.64
N VAL A 117 -6.49 0.18 -1.02
CA VAL A 117 -6.18 1.25 -0.07
C VAL A 117 -5.27 0.75 1.04
N GLY A 118 -5.37 -0.53 1.42
CA GLY A 118 -4.52 -1.16 2.43
C GLY A 118 -3.02 -1.09 2.14
N ILE A 119 -2.60 -1.06 0.86
CA ILE A 119 -1.17 -0.92 0.48
C ILE A 119 -0.59 0.38 1.05
N SER A 120 -1.38 1.44 1.15
CA SER A 120 -0.92 2.72 1.69
C SER A 120 -0.52 2.67 3.18
N MET A 121 -0.78 1.56 3.86
CA MET A 121 -0.28 1.36 5.22
C MET A 121 1.26 1.33 5.30
N PHE A 122 1.96 0.85 4.23
CA PHE A 122 3.40 0.64 4.28
C PHE A 122 4.21 1.90 4.54
N PRO A 123 4.07 3.02 3.79
CA PRO A 123 4.80 4.24 4.08
C PRO A 123 4.46 4.79 5.48
N ILE A 124 3.20 4.67 5.92
CA ILE A 124 2.77 5.09 7.26
C ILE A 124 3.47 4.24 8.33
N ALA A 125 3.53 2.92 8.13
CA ALA A 125 4.18 1.97 9.04
C ALA A 125 5.69 2.23 9.14
N PHE A 126 6.38 2.44 8.01
CA PHE A 126 7.79 2.84 8.01
C PHE A 126 8.01 4.15 8.78
N GLY A 127 7.11 5.12 8.62
CA GLY A 127 7.13 6.37 9.37
C GLY A 127 6.95 6.14 10.87
N ILE A 128 6.04 5.27 11.29
CA ILE A 128 5.84 4.92 12.70
C ILE A 128 7.09 4.23 13.26
N VAL A 129 7.64 3.25 12.56
CA VAL A 129 8.87 2.54 12.99
C VAL A 129 10.03 3.52 13.16
N ARG A 130 10.17 4.49 12.25
CA ARG A 130 11.18 5.55 12.35
C ARG A 130 10.99 6.42 13.59
N ASP A 131 9.76 6.73 13.97
CA ASP A 131 9.47 7.61 15.12
C ASP A 131 9.71 6.92 16.48
N ILE A 132 9.54 5.58 16.54
CA ILE A 132 9.62 4.84 17.80
C ILE A 132 10.96 4.14 18.03
N PHE A 133 11.80 3.97 17.00
CA PHE A 133 13.09 3.30 17.13
C PHE A 133 14.25 4.29 17.03
N PRO A 134 15.29 4.16 17.89
CA PRO A 134 16.52 4.94 17.76
C PRO A 134 17.27 4.57 16.47
N ILE A 135 18.00 5.53 15.90
CA ILE A 135 18.71 5.38 14.61
C ILE A 135 19.61 4.13 14.59
N LYS A 136 20.31 3.82 15.69
CA LYS A 136 21.19 2.63 15.80
C LYS A 136 20.43 1.29 15.66
N LYS A 137 19.12 1.24 15.89
CA LYS A 137 18.27 0.04 15.80
C LYS A 137 17.26 0.07 14.66
N LEU A 138 17.16 1.21 13.97
CA LEU A 138 16.16 1.44 12.92
C LEU A 138 16.27 0.44 11.77
N ALA A 139 17.49 0.15 11.31
CA ALA A 139 17.71 -0.81 10.21
C ALA A 139 17.21 -2.22 10.57
N ILE A 140 17.42 -2.66 11.84
CA ILE A 140 16.94 -3.96 12.30
C ILE A 140 15.40 -3.98 12.34
N ALA A 141 14.78 -2.92 12.89
CA ALA A 141 13.33 -2.83 12.97
C ALA A 141 12.66 -2.81 11.57
N GLN A 142 13.21 -2.03 10.64
CA GLN A 142 12.74 -2.00 9.26
C GLN A 142 12.98 -3.33 8.54
N GLY A 143 14.10 -4.00 8.79
CA GLY A 143 14.38 -5.32 8.25
C GLY A 143 13.38 -6.38 8.71
N ILE A 144 13.00 -6.40 9.99
CA ILE A 144 11.96 -7.28 10.53
C ILE A 144 10.62 -6.97 9.85
N PHE A 145 10.24 -5.70 9.77
CA PHE A 145 8.99 -5.28 9.13
C PHE A 145 8.94 -5.75 7.66
N THR A 146 10.00 -5.50 6.88
CA THR A 146 10.09 -5.89 5.47
C THR A 146 10.08 -7.42 5.29
N SER A 147 10.77 -8.16 6.16
CA SER A 147 10.74 -9.63 6.11
C SER A 147 9.34 -10.18 6.35
N THR A 148 8.57 -9.56 7.25
CA THR A 148 7.19 -9.96 7.54
C THR A 148 6.26 -9.66 6.36
N PHE A 149 6.50 -8.57 5.65
CA PHE A 149 5.82 -8.22 4.40
C PHE A 149 5.96 -9.34 3.36
N PHE A 150 7.19 -9.75 3.02
CA PHE A 150 7.41 -10.85 2.07
C PHE A 150 6.89 -12.19 2.58
N GLY A 151 7.03 -12.45 3.89
CA GLY A 151 6.47 -13.63 4.53
C GLY A 151 4.94 -13.73 4.36
N GLY A 152 4.24 -12.60 4.45
CA GLY A 152 2.79 -12.51 4.22
C GLY A 152 2.38 -12.95 2.82
N SER A 153 3.16 -12.55 1.79
CA SER A 153 2.90 -12.93 0.40
C SER A 153 3.02 -14.45 0.19
N VAL A 154 4.05 -15.07 0.75
CA VAL A 154 4.25 -16.52 0.65
C VAL A 154 3.14 -17.28 1.38
N VAL A 155 2.80 -16.84 2.59
CA VAL A 155 1.71 -17.45 3.37
C VAL A 155 0.38 -17.30 2.63
N GLY A 156 0.10 -16.13 2.03
CA GLY A 156 -1.12 -15.87 1.28
C GLY A 156 -1.28 -16.80 0.09
N LEU A 157 -0.22 -17.03 -0.66
CA LEU A 157 -0.23 -17.92 -1.81
C LEU A 157 -0.51 -19.39 -1.40
N ILE A 158 0.23 -19.90 -0.40
CA ILE A 158 0.14 -21.31 0.02
C ILE A 158 -1.17 -21.58 0.76
N VAL A 159 -1.48 -20.78 1.78
CA VAL A 159 -2.68 -20.97 2.61
C VAL A 159 -3.93 -20.62 1.81
N GLY A 160 -3.88 -19.55 0.99
CA GLY A 160 -4.95 -19.18 0.07
C GLY A 160 -5.31 -20.33 -0.88
N ALA A 161 -4.32 -20.91 -1.56
CA ALA A 161 -4.55 -22.06 -2.45
C ALA A 161 -5.20 -23.24 -1.72
N ARG A 162 -4.77 -23.52 -0.48
CA ARG A 162 -5.34 -24.61 0.33
C ARG A 162 -6.80 -24.33 0.74
N ILE A 163 -7.10 -23.10 1.15
CA ILE A 163 -8.46 -22.71 1.51
C ILE A 163 -9.38 -22.78 0.28
N ILE A 164 -8.92 -22.25 -0.86
CA ILE A 164 -9.70 -22.25 -2.11
C ILE A 164 -10.05 -23.68 -2.53
N SER A 165 -9.10 -24.60 -2.48
CA SER A 165 -9.32 -25.99 -2.87
C SER A 165 -10.30 -26.75 -1.96
N SER A 166 -10.43 -26.34 -0.69
CA SER A 166 -11.23 -27.04 0.32
C SER A 166 -12.59 -26.39 0.56
N TYR A 167 -12.68 -25.06 0.48
CA TYR A 167 -13.84 -24.28 0.91
C TYR A 167 -14.29 -23.23 -0.11
N GLY A 168 -13.62 -23.14 -1.26
CA GLY A 168 -13.88 -22.12 -2.27
C GLY A 168 -13.21 -20.76 -1.94
N TRP A 169 -13.17 -19.89 -2.94
CA TRP A 169 -12.43 -18.62 -2.85
C TRP A 169 -13.06 -17.59 -1.88
N HIS A 170 -14.36 -17.61 -1.66
CA HIS A 170 -15.03 -16.75 -0.68
C HIS A 170 -14.46 -16.96 0.74
N ALA A 171 -14.15 -18.22 1.08
CA ALA A 171 -13.61 -18.56 2.40
C ALA A 171 -12.26 -17.92 2.69
N THR A 172 -11.44 -17.59 1.66
CA THR A 172 -10.18 -16.89 1.86
C THR A 172 -10.41 -15.48 2.43
N PHE A 173 -11.38 -14.75 1.90
CA PHE A 173 -11.73 -13.41 2.39
C PHE A 173 -12.28 -13.48 3.82
N PHE A 174 -13.19 -14.42 4.10
CA PHE A 174 -13.74 -14.59 5.44
C PHE A 174 -12.71 -15.04 6.47
N SER A 175 -11.65 -15.74 6.06
CA SER A 175 -10.56 -16.12 6.97
C SER A 175 -9.69 -14.93 7.39
N VAL A 176 -9.50 -13.96 6.50
CA VAL A 176 -8.67 -12.76 6.73
C VAL A 176 -9.40 -11.70 7.53
N PHE A 177 -10.70 -11.52 7.27
CA PHE A 177 -11.50 -10.43 7.84
C PHE A 177 -11.41 -10.35 9.38
N PRO A 178 -11.66 -11.42 10.16
CA PRO A 178 -11.60 -11.34 11.62
C PRO A 178 -10.19 -11.01 12.11
N ILE A 179 -9.15 -11.51 11.45
CA ILE A 179 -7.76 -11.24 11.83
C ILE A 179 -7.43 -9.76 11.58
N ALA A 180 -7.83 -9.19 10.45
CA ALA A 180 -7.62 -7.79 10.13
C ALA A 180 -8.30 -6.86 11.15
N ILE A 181 -9.56 -7.16 11.53
CA ILE A 181 -10.30 -6.38 12.52
C ILE A 181 -9.67 -6.49 13.91
N ILE A 182 -9.32 -7.71 14.35
CA ILE A 182 -8.67 -7.91 15.65
C ILE A 182 -7.37 -7.11 15.71
N LEU A 183 -6.52 -7.18 14.70
CA LEU A 183 -5.26 -6.44 14.65
C LEU A 183 -5.49 -4.92 14.62
N ALA A 184 -6.49 -4.43 13.90
CA ALA A 184 -6.85 -3.01 13.90
C ALA A 184 -7.30 -2.54 15.30
N VAL A 185 -8.10 -3.34 16.01
CA VAL A 185 -8.53 -3.05 17.39
C VAL A 185 -7.35 -3.10 18.36
N VAL A 186 -6.48 -4.09 18.25
CA VAL A 186 -5.26 -4.23 19.06
C VAL A 186 -4.36 -3.02 18.84
N MET A 187 -4.16 -2.61 17.59
CA MET A 187 -3.40 -1.41 17.24
C MET A 187 -4.03 -0.15 17.87
N ALA A 188 -5.34 -0.01 17.77
CA ALA A 188 -6.05 1.16 18.31
C ALA A 188 -5.85 1.28 19.82
N LYS A 189 -5.89 0.16 20.56
CA LYS A 189 -5.82 0.14 22.01
C LYS A 189 -4.39 0.15 22.55
N LEU A 190 -3.46 -0.58 21.96
CA LEU A 190 -2.14 -0.83 22.54
C LEU A 190 -1.05 0.08 22.01
N ILE A 191 -1.14 0.57 20.76
CA ILE A 191 -0.10 1.43 20.21
C ILE A 191 -0.33 2.88 20.65
N LYS A 192 0.61 3.39 21.45
CA LYS A 192 0.74 4.81 21.75
C LYS A 192 1.87 5.37 20.88
N ILE A 193 1.52 6.11 19.83
CA ILE A 193 2.50 6.83 19.00
C ILE A 193 2.61 8.23 19.58
N PRO A 194 3.82 8.72 19.88
CA PRO A 194 4.00 10.12 20.21
C PRO A 194 3.41 10.95 19.07
N GLN A 195 2.45 11.82 19.37
CA GLN A 195 2.06 12.83 18.41
C GLN A 195 3.24 13.79 18.30
N SER A 196 3.59 14.16 17.06
CA SER A 196 4.56 15.22 16.84
C SER A 196 4.13 16.44 17.64
N GLU A 197 5.03 16.95 18.48
CA GLU A 197 4.75 18.06 19.42
C GLU A 197 4.44 19.39 18.74
N ASP A 198 4.41 19.42 17.40
CA ASP A 198 4.15 20.63 16.63
C ASP A 198 2.82 20.54 15.85
N PRO A 199 1.66 20.78 16.51
CA PRO A 199 0.36 20.87 15.82
C PRO A 199 0.24 22.16 14.99
N GLY A 200 1.25 23.01 14.99
CA GLY A 200 1.19 24.37 14.47
C GLY A 200 1.31 24.52 12.95
N GLN A 201 1.59 23.46 12.21
CA GLN A 201 1.73 23.52 10.74
C GLN A 201 0.77 22.56 10.02
N TYR A 202 -0.52 22.57 10.40
CA TYR A 202 -1.54 21.92 9.59
C TYR A 202 -1.74 22.72 8.28
N HIS A 203 -0.87 22.44 7.35
CA HIS A 203 -0.99 22.96 6.00
C HIS A 203 -1.98 22.09 5.23
N GLY A 204 -2.90 22.70 4.51
CA GLY A 204 -3.96 21.99 3.78
C GLY A 204 -3.40 20.93 2.84
N ILE A 205 -4.24 19.93 2.54
CA ILE A 205 -3.91 18.87 1.58
C ILE A 205 -3.98 19.46 0.18
N ASP A 206 -2.96 19.20 -0.65
CA ASP A 206 -3.02 19.50 -2.07
C ASP A 206 -3.96 18.55 -2.81
N ILE A 207 -5.24 18.86 -2.79
CA ILE A 207 -6.27 18.05 -3.48
C ILE A 207 -6.02 18.04 -4.99
N LYS A 208 -5.55 19.15 -5.58
CA LYS A 208 -5.29 19.22 -7.02
C LYS A 208 -4.09 18.37 -7.41
N GLY A 209 -3.02 18.39 -6.62
CA GLY A 209 -1.89 17.49 -6.78
C GLY A 209 -2.29 16.03 -6.60
N ALA A 210 -3.10 15.71 -5.57
CA ALA A 210 -3.61 14.35 -5.36
C ALA A 210 -4.43 13.82 -6.54
N ILE A 211 -5.35 14.61 -7.09
CA ILE A 211 -6.15 14.23 -8.25
C ILE A 211 -5.27 14.04 -9.50
N SER A 212 -4.40 15.01 -9.81
CA SER A 212 -3.56 14.93 -11.01
C SER A 212 -2.56 13.77 -10.93
N LEU A 213 -1.98 13.50 -9.76
CA LEU A 213 -1.14 12.33 -9.55
C LEU A 213 -1.93 11.02 -9.72
N SER A 214 -3.14 10.96 -9.15
CA SER A 214 -4.03 9.79 -9.28
C SER A 214 -4.34 9.50 -10.75
N VAL A 215 -4.73 10.51 -11.51
CA VAL A 215 -5.00 10.37 -12.96
C VAL A 215 -3.74 9.91 -13.70
N THR A 216 -2.58 10.48 -13.38
CA THR A 216 -1.29 10.07 -13.98
C THR A 216 -1.01 8.58 -13.74
N VAL A 217 -1.13 8.12 -12.49
CA VAL A 217 -0.85 6.72 -12.12
C VAL A 217 -1.87 5.77 -12.75
N ILE A 218 -3.15 6.11 -12.71
CA ILE A 218 -4.21 5.30 -13.32
C ILE A 218 -3.96 5.14 -14.82
N LEU A 219 -3.76 6.24 -15.55
CA LEU A 219 -3.53 6.19 -16.98
C LEU A 219 -2.24 5.44 -17.34
N PHE A 220 -1.17 5.61 -16.56
CA PHE A 220 0.07 4.87 -16.76
C PHE A 220 -0.14 3.36 -16.61
N LEU A 221 -0.77 2.93 -15.50
CA LEU A 221 -1.00 1.52 -15.24
C LEU A 221 -2.02 0.90 -16.21
N MET A 222 -3.02 1.68 -16.67
CA MET A 222 -3.88 1.24 -17.78
C MET A 222 -3.07 1.06 -19.06
N GLY A 223 -2.18 1.99 -19.41
CA GLY A 223 -1.28 1.84 -20.54
C GLY A 223 -0.45 0.56 -20.48
N VAL A 224 0.10 0.24 -19.32
CA VAL A 224 0.84 -1.01 -19.10
C VAL A 224 -0.07 -2.24 -19.22
N SER A 225 -1.28 -2.20 -18.67
CA SER A 225 -2.24 -3.32 -18.73
C SER A 225 -2.69 -3.66 -20.17
N TYR A 226 -2.71 -2.67 -21.06
CA TYR A 226 -3.08 -2.85 -22.48
C TYR A 226 -1.87 -2.94 -23.42
N ILE A 227 -0.65 -3.07 -22.90
CA ILE A 227 0.57 -3.02 -23.74
C ILE A 227 0.65 -4.17 -24.75
N GLU A 228 0.13 -5.35 -24.41
CA GLU A 228 0.11 -6.52 -25.30
C GLU A 228 -0.81 -6.32 -26.51
N GLU A 229 -1.81 -5.46 -26.40
CA GLU A 229 -2.74 -5.18 -27.50
C GLU A 229 -2.08 -4.37 -28.62
N ILE A 230 -0.96 -3.68 -28.38
CA ILE A 230 -0.19 -2.97 -29.40
C ILE A 230 0.25 -3.93 -30.50
N ALA A 231 0.69 -5.13 -30.12
CA ALA A 231 1.09 -6.16 -31.09
C ALA A 231 -0.07 -6.65 -31.96
N GLN A 232 -1.32 -6.42 -31.52
CA GLN A 232 -2.55 -6.75 -32.24
C GLN A 232 -3.10 -5.55 -33.07
N GLY A 233 -2.34 -4.44 -33.13
CA GLY A 233 -2.73 -3.23 -33.85
C GLY A 233 -3.63 -2.26 -33.06
N ASN A 234 -3.91 -2.54 -31.80
CA ASN A 234 -4.70 -1.66 -30.95
C ASN A 234 -3.81 -0.60 -30.28
N MET A 235 -3.98 0.66 -30.68
CA MET A 235 -3.16 1.79 -30.19
C MET A 235 -3.68 2.42 -28.89
N ASN A 236 -4.67 1.84 -28.21
CA ASN A 236 -5.23 2.39 -26.97
C ASN A 236 -4.19 2.57 -25.87
N SER A 237 -3.23 1.64 -25.75
CA SER A 237 -2.14 1.74 -24.79
C SER A 237 -1.31 3.03 -24.98
N LEU A 238 -1.03 3.42 -26.22
CA LEU A 238 -0.31 4.68 -26.52
C LEU A 238 -1.12 5.91 -26.10
N ALA A 239 -2.44 5.89 -26.29
CA ALA A 239 -3.32 6.97 -25.84
C ALA A 239 -3.29 7.11 -24.31
N PHE A 240 -3.29 6.00 -23.57
CA PHE A 240 -3.15 6.01 -22.12
C PHE A 240 -1.79 6.56 -21.69
N PHE A 241 -0.68 6.16 -22.31
CA PHE A 241 0.63 6.72 -22.01
C PHE A 241 0.73 8.22 -22.33
N ALA A 242 0.17 8.66 -23.45
CA ALA A 242 0.12 10.08 -23.80
C ALA A 242 -0.71 10.88 -22.79
N GLY A 243 -1.87 10.36 -22.39
CA GLY A 243 -2.70 10.95 -21.33
C GLY A 243 -1.99 11.00 -19.97
N SER A 244 -1.26 9.93 -19.61
CA SER A 244 -0.43 9.90 -18.41
C SER A 244 0.67 10.95 -18.44
N ALA A 245 1.38 11.09 -19.55
CA ALA A 245 2.41 12.12 -19.74
C ALA A 245 1.83 13.54 -19.63
N ALA A 246 0.69 13.79 -20.25
CA ALA A 246 -0.02 15.07 -20.15
C ALA A 246 -0.45 15.37 -18.69
N SER A 247 -1.02 14.37 -17.99
CA SER A 247 -1.42 14.50 -16.60
C SER A 247 -0.20 14.71 -15.67
N LEU A 248 0.92 14.06 -15.95
CA LEU A 248 2.19 14.25 -15.20
C LEU A 248 2.72 15.69 -15.36
N LEU A 249 2.60 16.28 -16.55
CA LEU A 249 2.93 17.68 -16.76
C LEU A 249 2.02 18.58 -15.93
N VAL A 250 0.71 18.33 -15.93
CA VAL A 250 -0.25 19.07 -15.09
C VAL A 250 0.10 18.93 -13.62
N PHE A 251 0.35 17.72 -13.15
CA PHE A 251 0.79 17.44 -11.77
C PHE A 251 2.04 18.24 -11.42
N THR A 252 3.08 18.21 -12.26
CA THR A 252 4.32 18.94 -12.03
C THR A 252 4.09 20.47 -11.95
N LEU A 253 3.21 21.01 -12.79
CA LEU A 253 2.88 22.43 -12.77
C LEU A 253 2.08 22.84 -11.53
N VAL A 254 1.16 21.98 -11.07
CA VAL A 254 0.39 22.17 -9.85
C VAL A 254 1.30 22.14 -8.63
N GLU A 255 2.14 21.10 -8.50
CA GLU A 255 3.06 20.93 -7.38
C GLU A 255 4.07 22.08 -7.23
N LYS A 256 4.61 22.57 -8.35
CA LYS A 256 5.54 23.74 -8.33
C LYS A 256 4.89 25.03 -7.85
N ARG A 257 3.56 25.14 -7.92
CA ARG A 257 2.81 26.33 -7.51
C ARG A 257 2.15 26.19 -6.14
N THR A 258 2.10 24.97 -5.60
CA THR A 258 1.46 24.68 -4.32
C THR A 258 2.44 24.93 -3.17
N PRO A 259 2.05 25.69 -2.12
CA PRO A 259 2.93 25.97 -0.97
C PRO A 259 3.28 24.69 -0.18
N HIS A 260 2.42 23.69 -0.19
CA HIS A 260 2.57 22.43 0.54
C HIS A 260 2.35 21.22 -0.39
N PRO A 261 3.33 20.94 -1.26
CA PRO A 261 3.21 19.89 -2.27
C PRO A 261 3.09 18.51 -1.63
N LEU A 262 2.46 17.58 -2.36
CA LEU A 262 2.43 16.15 -2.01
C LEU A 262 3.82 15.54 -2.10
N ILE A 263 4.55 15.91 -3.14
CA ILE A 263 5.89 15.42 -3.43
C ILE A 263 6.85 16.60 -3.56
N ASP A 264 7.82 16.70 -2.65
CA ASP A 264 8.87 17.70 -2.77
C ASP A 264 9.93 17.24 -3.80
N PHE A 265 9.88 17.85 -4.99
CA PHE A 265 10.85 17.56 -6.05
C PHE A 265 12.31 17.86 -5.65
N LYS A 266 12.56 18.76 -4.69
CA LYS A 266 13.91 19.02 -4.19
C LYS A 266 14.47 17.82 -3.44
N VAL A 267 13.59 17.11 -2.71
CA VAL A 267 13.97 15.88 -2.02
C VAL A 267 14.25 14.78 -3.02
N LEU A 268 13.40 14.60 -4.05
CA LEU A 268 13.62 13.60 -5.10
C LEU A 268 14.90 13.85 -5.91
N ALA A 269 15.24 15.12 -6.17
CA ALA A 269 16.45 15.51 -6.91
C ALA A 269 17.73 15.46 -6.06
N ASN A 270 17.66 15.05 -4.80
CA ASN A 270 18.84 14.93 -3.94
C ASN A 270 19.82 13.90 -4.53
N LYS A 271 21.11 14.29 -4.59
CA LYS A 271 22.20 13.48 -5.20
C LYS A 271 22.38 12.09 -4.56
N ILE A 272 21.90 11.88 -3.34
CA ILE A 272 21.96 10.60 -2.63
C ILE A 272 20.66 9.80 -2.87
N LEU A 273 19.50 10.46 -2.83
CA LEU A 273 18.20 9.78 -2.93
C LEU A 273 17.87 9.39 -4.37
N LEU A 274 18.22 10.20 -5.36
CA LEU A 274 17.92 9.91 -6.76
C LEU A 274 18.53 8.57 -7.24
N PRO A 275 19.84 8.32 -7.07
CA PRO A 275 20.43 7.02 -7.45
C PRO A 275 19.83 5.85 -6.69
N THR A 276 19.54 6.03 -5.39
CA THR A 276 18.94 4.98 -4.55
C THR A 276 17.54 4.61 -5.06
N ASN A 277 16.72 5.61 -5.41
CA ASN A 277 15.38 5.38 -5.97
C ASN A 277 15.45 4.71 -7.34
N VAL A 278 16.42 5.08 -8.20
CA VAL A 278 16.62 4.44 -9.51
C VAL A 278 17.01 2.97 -9.34
N VAL A 279 17.93 2.67 -8.42
CA VAL A 279 18.33 1.29 -8.13
C VAL A 279 17.14 0.47 -7.60
N LEU A 280 16.36 1.03 -6.67
CA LEU A 280 15.16 0.37 -6.15
C LEU A 280 14.12 0.13 -7.24
N MET A 281 13.94 1.06 -8.17
CA MET A 281 13.05 0.89 -9.32
C MET A 281 13.51 -0.25 -10.24
N ILE A 282 14.82 -0.37 -10.49
CA ILE A 282 15.38 -1.45 -11.33
C ILE A 282 15.28 -2.81 -10.64
N VAL A 283 15.53 -2.86 -9.33
CA VAL A 283 15.50 -4.12 -8.55
C VAL A 283 14.07 -4.55 -8.22
N GLY A 284 13.12 -3.62 -8.15
CA GLY A 284 11.71 -3.91 -7.86
C GLY A 284 10.90 -4.34 -9.09
N VAL A 285 11.50 -4.33 -10.27
CA VAL A 285 10.94 -4.86 -11.52
C VAL A 285 11.47 -6.26 -11.78
#